data_d15726c46aecf5b4f06e8bce694bcbd0
#
_entry.id   d15726c46aecf5b4f06e8bce694bcbd0
#
_cell.length_a   1.000
_cell.length_b   1.000
_cell.length_c   1.000
_cell.angle_alpha   90.00
_cell.angle_beta   90.00
_cell.angle_gamma   90.00
#
_symmetry.space_group_name_H-M   'P 1'
#
loop_
_entity.id
_entity.type
_entity.pdbx_description
1 polymer ?
#
loop_
_entity_poly.entity_id
_entity_poly.type
_entity_poly.pdbx_seq_one_letter_code
_entity_poly.pdbx_strand_id
1 'polypeptide(L)'
;YFDFNLEHPVLKNISVRRAIARAVERGTIVPYYLQGTSDALGYLPALFRTRDEDLLKPYYRRDTGTAQSLLAAANYKNEAIECYYPVDVSLPWMSTPQVIYSQLIGSLIEVGLNIKPVPLGWAEYCEKARSNGAERGMVLGGFYGAYRDPYAFLGPVLAPLLVAQWLNEKDPNRAKSFPQTAQNPVSSATVSASPQPSASASASASPSASESESASPSASPAEGEQGQPSPTPSPTPTVKPARIDPAPSLEQIMRDIRDADSAENVEDQRSKYRQVSTLLAQYMPGVPLMNVTSNVALSRDVRGYVTEQNAIEYFTKITVA
;
A
#
# COMPACT_ATOMS: atom_id res chain seq x y z
N TYR A 1 -0.31 1.80 -2.57
CA TYR A 1 -0.91 0.50 -2.25
C TYR A 1 0.14 -0.53 -1.88
N PHE A 2 -0.26 -1.56 -1.16
CA PHE A 2 0.48 -2.82 -1.15
C PHE A 2 -0.03 -3.71 -2.28
N ASP A 3 0.87 -4.22 -3.10
CA ASP A 3 0.61 -5.25 -4.10
C ASP A 3 0.99 -6.62 -3.54
N PHE A 4 0.20 -7.64 -3.82
CA PHE A 4 0.43 -9.00 -3.34
C PHE A 4 0.84 -9.93 -4.48
N ASN A 5 1.89 -10.70 -4.26
CA ASN A 5 2.16 -11.84 -5.11
C ASN A 5 1.23 -13.02 -4.71
N LEU A 6 0.26 -13.32 -5.53
CA LEU A 6 -0.70 -14.39 -5.24
C LEU A 6 -0.11 -15.81 -5.38
N GLU A 7 1.08 -15.93 -5.96
CA GLU A 7 1.83 -17.21 -6.04
C GLU A 7 2.69 -17.45 -4.78
N HIS A 8 2.87 -16.41 -3.94
CA HIS A 8 3.62 -16.55 -2.70
C HIS A 8 2.92 -17.55 -1.75
N PRO A 9 3.66 -18.51 -1.15
CA PRO A 9 3.07 -19.60 -0.34
C PRO A 9 2.10 -19.14 0.75
N VAL A 10 2.37 -18.00 1.37
CA VAL A 10 1.52 -17.43 2.43
C VAL A 10 0.39 -16.57 1.84
N LEU A 11 0.70 -15.71 0.87
CA LEU A 11 -0.26 -14.75 0.32
C LEU A 11 -1.28 -15.37 -0.65
N LYS A 12 -1.05 -16.58 -1.18
CA LYS A 12 -2.10 -17.32 -1.89
C LYS A 12 -3.34 -17.57 -1.02
N ASN A 13 -3.17 -17.62 0.32
CA ASN A 13 -4.28 -17.75 1.24
C ASN A 13 -4.99 -16.39 1.38
N ILE A 14 -6.24 -16.32 0.93
CA ILE A 14 -7.03 -15.09 0.95
C ILE A 14 -7.27 -14.55 2.37
N SER A 15 -7.35 -15.42 3.38
CA SER A 15 -7.54 -14.99 4.76
C SER A 15 -6.35 -14.21 5.27
N VAL A 16 -5.12 -14.56 4.86
CA VAL A 16 -3.91 -13.77 5.19
C VAL A 16 -3.96 -12.40 4.51
N ARG A 17 -4.31 -12.33 3.23
CA ARG A 17 -4.43 -11.05 2.51
C ARG A 17 -5.48 -10.13 3.15
N ARG A 18 -6.64 -10.70 3.52
CA ARG A 18 -7.70 -9.97 4.25
C ARG A 18 -7.24 -9.55 5.64
N ALA A 19 -6.46 -10.37 6.33
CA ALA A 19 -5.87 -10.00 7.62
C ALA A 19 -4.94 -8.79 7.48
N ILE A 20 -4.07 -8.77 6.48
CA ILE A 20 -3.20 -7.61 6.18
C ILE A 20 -4.07 -6.37 5.92
N ALA A 21 -5.11 -6.46 5.09
CA ALA A 21 -5.99 -5.33 4.78
C ALA A 21 -6.71 -4.77 6.02
N ARG A 22 -7.05 -5.64 6.98
CA ARG A 22 -7.72 -5.29 8.25
C ARG A 22 -6.75 -4.82 9.33
N ALA A 23 -5.46 -5.13 9.20
CA ALA A 23 -4.41 -4.71 10.14
C ALA A 23 -3.85 -3.31 9.84
N VAL A 24 -3.73 -2.95 8.55
CA VAL A 24 -3.07 -1.71 8.12
C VAL A 24 -3.70 -0.46 8.72
N GLU A 25 -2.88 0.34 9.42
CA GLU A 25 -3.25 1.65 9.95
C GLU A 25 -2.87 2.77 8.97
N ARG A 26 -3.81 3.15 8.11
CA ARG A 26 -3.59 4.17 7.07
C ARG A 26 -3.41 5.57 7.63
N GLY A 27 -4.01 5.86 8.78
CA GLY A 27 -3.92 7.16 9.43
C GLY A 27 -2.49 7.59 9.76
N THR A 28 -1.59 6.65 10.00
CA THR A 28 -0.19 6.92 10.35
C THR A 28 0.61 7.55 9.22
N ILE A 29 0.21 7.35 7.97
CA ILE A 29 0.93 7.88 6.81
C ILE A 29 0.36 9.21 6.29
N VAL A 30 -0.84 9.61 6.70
CA VAL A 30 -1.48 10.86 6.27
C VAL A 30 -0.56 12.09 6.45
N PRO A 31 0.16 12.25 7.59
CA PRO A 31 1.03 13.41 7.82
C PRO A 31 2.19 13.54 6.82
N TYR A 32 2.54 12.48 6.11
CA TYR A 32 3.62 12.48 5.12
C TYR A 32 3.16 12.86 3.72
N TYR A 33 1.88 13.19 3.56
CA TYR A 33 1.28 13.60 2.30
C TYR A 33 0.71 15.01 2.37
N LEU A 34 0.50 15.61 1.21
CA LEU A 34 -0.06 16.94 1.07
C LEU A 34 -1.56 16.99 1.42
N GLN A 35 -2.05 18.14 1.77
CA GLN A 35 -3.47 18.37 2.04
C GLN A 35 -4.33 17.92 0.87
N GLY A 36 -5.49 17.33 1.16
CA GLY A 36 -6.39 16.74 0.17
C GLY A 36 -6.13 15.27 -0.10
N THR A 37 -5.00 14.71 0.36
CA THR A 37 -4.78 13.28 0.34
C THR A 37 -5.75 12.59 1.30
N SER A 38 -6.33 11.49 0.87
CA SER A 38 -7.27 10.69 1.67
C SER A 38 -6.90 9.21 1.67
N ASP A 39 -7.33 8.51 2.70
CA ASP A 39 -7.23 7.05 2.72
C ASP A 39 -8.02 6.45 1.55
N ALA A 40 -7.48 5.38 0.98
CA ALA A 40 -8.11 4.65 -0.11
C ALA A 40 -8.87 3.43 0.44
N LEU A 41 -10.16 3.36 0.12
CA LEU A 41 -11.00 2.18 0.34
C LEU A 41 -11.24 1.39 -0.96
N GLY A 42 -10.38 1.57 -1.96
CA GLY A 42 -10.46 0.87 -3.25
C GLY A 42 -9.40 1.40 -4.19
N TYR A 43 -9.29 0.77 -5.35
CA TYR A 43 -8.31 1.14 -6.39
C TYR A 43 -8.77 2.33 -7.25
N LEU A 44 -10.07 2.62 -7.27
CA LEU A 44 -10.60 3.72 -8.05
C LEU A 44 -10.62 5.01 -7.21
N PRO A 45 -9.98 6.10 -7.69
CA PRO A 45 -10.04 7.41 -7.06
C PRO A 45 -11.46 7.97 -6.93
N ALA A 46 -11.66 8.88 -5.99
CA ALA A 46 -12.95 9.51 -5.71
C ALA A 46 -13.55 10.24 -6.92
N LEU A 47 -12.72 10.66 -7.87
CA LEU A 47 -13.16 11.33 -9.10
C LEU A 47 -14.19 10.53 -9.92
N PHE A 48 -14.16 9.19 -9.86
CA PHE A 48 -15.09 8.33 -10.58
C PHE A 48 -16.44 8.19 -9.87
N ARG A 49 -16.56 8.65 -8.62
CA ARG A 49 -17.78 8.55 -7.80
C ARG A 49 -18.31 7.11 -7.68
N THR A 50 -17.39 6.15 -7.69
CA THR A 50 -17.68 4.71 -7.55
C THR A 50 -17.43 4.21 -6.13
N ARG A 51 -16.93 5.08 -5.25
CA ARG A 51 -16.64 4.74 -3.85
C ARG A 51 -17.97 4.56 -3.11
N ASP A 52 -18.18 3.38 -2.58
CA ASP A 52 -19.25 3.07 -1.62
C ASP A 52 -18.58 2.64 -0.32
N GLU A 53 -18.59 3.54 0.65
CA GLU A 53 -17.88 3.31 1.92
C GLU A 53 -18.51 2.17 2.71
N ASP A 54 -19.82 2.04 2.69
CA ASP A 54 -20.52 1.03 3.50
C ASP A 54 -20.23 -0.38 2.96
N LEU A 55 -20.08 -0.52 1.64
CA LEU A 55 -19.69 -1.77 1.01
C LEU A 55 -18.20 -2.11 1.19
N LEU A 56 -17.32 -1.11 1.25
CA LEU A 56 -15.87 -1.30 1.24
C LEU A 56 -15.24 -1.31 2.64
N LYS A 57 -15.82 -0.58 3.61
CA LYS A 57 -15.35 -0.56 5.01
C LYS A 57 -15.18 -1.95 5.63
N PRO A 58 -16.07 -2.95 5.41
CA PRO A 58 -15.88 -4.28 5.96
C PRO A 58 -14.59 -4.98 5.53
N TYR A 59 -14.00 -4.58 4.41
CA TYR A 59 -12.76 -5.16 3.88
C TYR A 59 -11.51 -4.38 4.31
N TYR A 60 -11.60 -3.05 4.41
CA TYR A 60 -10.42 -2.19 4.53
C TYR A 60 -10.32 -1.41 5.84
N ARG A 61 -11.40 -1.26 6.60
CA ARG A 61 -11.33 -0.58 7.90
C ARG A 61 -10.49 -1.41 8.87
N ARG A 62 -9.55 -0.76 9.56
CA ARG A 62 -8.71 -1.40 10.57
C ARG A 62 -9.54 -2.06 11.66
N ASP A 63 -9.20 -3.31 11.95
CA ASP A 63 -9.82 -4.14 12.98
C ASP A 63 -8.86 -5.27 13.34
N THR A 64 -8.08 -5.07 14.39
CA THR A 64 -7.04 -6.01 14.83
C THR A 64 -7.60 -7.36 15.25
N GLY A 65 -8.76 -7.37 15.91
CA GLY A 65 -9.43 -8.61 16.33
C GLY A 65 -9.86 -9.47 15.14
N THR A 66 -10.47 -8.85 14.12
CA THR A 66 -10.78 -9.54 12.87
C THR A 66 -9.53 -10.01 12.14
N ALA A 67 -8.46 -9.19 12.10
CA ALA A 67 -7.20 -9.58 11.47
C ALA A 67 -6.59 -10.83 12.14
N GLN A 68 -6.51 -10.85 13.46
CA GLN A 68 -6.01 -12.01 14.22
C GLN A 68 -6.87 -13.26 14.00
N SER A 69 -8.19 -13.11 13.97
CA SER A 69 -9.11 -14.22 13.69
C SER A 69 -8.92 -14.81 12.30
N LEU A 70 -8.66 -13.95 11.30
CA LEU A 70 -8.36 -14.38 9.92
C LEU A 70 -7.02 -15.11 9.83
N LEU A 71 -5.99 -14.66 10.55
CA LEU A 71 -4.69 -15.36 10.63
C LEU A 71 -4.83 -16.73 11.31
N ALA A 72 -5.60 -16.80 12.38
CA ALA A 72 -5.89 -18.07 13.05
C ALA A 72 -6.65 -19.03 12.12
N ALA A 73 -7.68 -18.55 11.41
CA ALA A 73 -8.44 -19.33 10.43
C ALA A 73 -7.57 -19.79 9.25
N ALA A 74 -6.56 -18.98 8.86
CA ALA A 74 -5.57 -19.35 7.85
C ALA A 74 -4.54 -20.37 8.34
N ASN A 75 -4.53 -20.69 9.64
CA ASN A 75 -3.50 -21.49 10.29
C ASN A 75 -2.08 -20.92 10.07
N TYR A 76 -1.95 -19.59 10.04
CA TYR A 76 -0.69 -18.89 9.87
C TYR A 76 0.27 -19.17 11.03
N LYS A 77 1.50 -19.59 10.73
CA LYS A 77 2.51 -20.04 11.69
C LYS A 77 3.72 -19.10 11.76
N ASN A 78 3.48 -17.81 11.56
CA ASN A 78 4.55 -16.80 11.57
C ASN A 78 5.56 -16.95 10.41
N GLU A 79 5.12 -17.50 9.27
CA GLU A 79 5.92 -17.57 8.05
C GLU A 79 6.26 -16.15 7.60
N ALA A 80 7.49 -15.97 7.11
CA ALA A 80 7.96 -14.68 6.66
C ALA A 80 7.27 -14.23 5.36
N ILE A 81 6.89 -12.96 5.30
CA ILE A 81 6.38 -12.29 4.11
C ILE A 81 7.34 -11.15 3.79
N GLU A 82 8.06 -11.22 2.68
CA GLU A 82 8.95 -10.15 2.25
C GLU A 82 8.14 -8.97 1.74
N CYS A 83 8.54 -7.76 2.14
CA CYS A 83 7.93 -6.52 1.67
C CYS A 83 9.00 -5.65 1.00
N TYR A 84 8.89 -5.50 -0.31
CA TYR A 84 9.79 -4.72 -1.14
C TYR A 84 9.37 -3.26 -1.17
N TYR A 85 10.33 -2.35 -0.98
CA TYR A 85 10.09 -0.91 -1.08
C TYR A 85 11.36 -0.18 -1.55
N PRO A 86 11.22 0.92 -2.33
CA PRO A 86 12.38 1.66 -2.80
C PRO A 86 12.97 2.56 -1.71
N VAL A 87 14.28 2.83 -1.76
CA VAL A 87 14.98 3.60 -0.71
C VAL A 87 15.69 4.87 -1.18
N ASP A 88 16.10 4.95 -2.43
CA ASP A 88 16.93 6.02 -2.98
C ASP A 88 16.16 6.92 -3.96
N VAL A 89 14.85 7.00 -3.81
CA VAL A 89 13.98 7.74 -4.72
C VAL A 89 12.90 8.49 -3.94
N SER A 90 12.53 9.65 -4.47
CA SER A 90 11.32 10.38 -4.08
C SER A 90 10.34 10.32 -5.24
N LEU A 91 9.16 9.76 -5.01
CA LEU A 91 8.14 9.56 -6.01
C LEU A 91 6.97 10.51 -5.76
N PRO A 92 6.29 11.02 -6.78
CA PRO A 92 5.17 11.92 -6.60
C PRO A 92 4.03 11.35 -5.74
N TRP A 93 3.86 10.01 -5.76
CA TRP A 93 2.88 9.30 -4.91
C TRP A 93 3.47 8.75 -3.61
N MET A 94 4.77 8.92 -3.38
CA MET A 94 5.46 8.43 -2.18
C MET A 94 6.82 9.12 -2.04
N SER A 95 6.81 10.32 -1.47
CA SER A 95 8.00 11.16 -1.36
C SER A 95 9.10 10.57 -0.47
N THR A 96 8.71 9.82 0.54
CA THR A 96 9.61 9.21 1.54
C THR A 96 9.25 7.72 1.75
N PRO A 97 9.58 6.82 0.80
CA PRO A 97 9.13 5.43 0.85
C PRO A 97 9.52 4.69 2.12
N GLN A 98 10.73 4.89 2.62
CA GLN A 98 11.23 4.26 3.86
C GLN A 98 10.41 4.66 5.08
N VAL A 99 10.06 5.95 5.19
CA VAL A 99 9.26 6.46 6.31
C VAL A 99 7.84 5.89 6.23
N ILE A 100 7.25 5.90 5.04
CA ILE A 100 5.90 5.36 4.81
C ILE A 100 5.88 3.87 5.13
N TYR A 101 6.87 3.11 4.67
CA TYR A 101 7.02 1.70 5.03
C TYR A 101 7.05 1.52 6.56
N SER A 102 7.92 2.26 7.25
CA SER A 102 8.10 2.14 8.70
C SER A 102 6.83 2.45 9.49
N GLN A 103 6.04 3.42 9.02
CA GLN A 103 4.76 3.79 9.65
C GLN A 103 3.69 2.70 9.48
N LEU A 104 3.65 2.03 8.34
CA LEU A 104 2.64 1.02 8.04
C LEU A 104 2.95 -0.33 8.70
N ILE A 105 4.23 -0.71 8.73
CA ILE A 105 4.63 -2.06 9.10
C ILE A 105 4.35 -2.41 10.56
N GLY A 106 4.42 -1.43 11.45
CA GLY A 106 4.15 -1.62 12.87
C GLY A 106 2.76 -2.20 13.12
N SER A 107 1.76 -1.73 12.39
CA SER A 107 0.37 -2.21 12.50
C SER A 107 0.19 -3.66 12.03
N LEU A 108 1.03 -4.13 11.10
CA LEU A 108 1.03 -5.52 10.63
C LEU A 108 1.70 -6.44 11.65
N ILE A 109 2.81 -6.01 12.23
CA ILE A 109 3.53 -6.75 13.28
C ILE A 109 2.66 -6.90 14.54
N GLU A 110 1.91 -5.86 14.90
CA GLU A 110 1.00 -5.86 16.06
C GLU A 110 -0.01 -7.02 16.02
N VAL A 111 -0.50 -7.40 14.86
CA VAL A 111 -1.45 -8.51 14.72
C VAL A 111 -0.77 -9.88 14.59
N GLY A 112 0.56 -9.94 14.64
CA GLY A 112 1.33 -11.19 14.59
C GLY A 112 1.82 -11.57 13.18
N LEU A 113 1.84 -10.65 12.22
CA LEU A 113 2.43 -10.89 10.90
C LEU A 113 3.97 -10.73 10.96
N ASN A 114 4.68 -11.65 10.35
CA ASN A 114 6.13 -11.63 10.22
C ASN A 114 6.53 -11.00 8.89
N ILE A 115 6.64 -9.67 8.86
CA ILE A 115 6.99 -8.93 7.67
C ILE A 115 8.49 -8.65 7.65
N LYS A 116 9.16 -9.11 6.60
CA LYS A 116 10.59 -8.87 6.37
C LYS A 116 10.80 -7.68 5.44
N PRO A 117 11.53 -6.64 5.88
CA PRO A 117 11.86 -5.52 5.03
C PRO A 117 12.87 -5.93 3.94
N VAL A 118 12.59 -5.54 2.71
CA VAL A 118 13.52 -5.67 1.58
C VAL A 118 13.68 -4.29 0.92
N PRO A 119 14.58 -3.45 1.45
CA PRO A 119 14.89 -2.14 0.86
C PRO A 119 15.69 -2.34 -0.42
N LEU A 120 15.27 -1.67 -1.50
CA LEU A 120 15.88 -1.81 -2.82
C LEU A 120 16.16 -0.44 -3.43
N GLY A 121 17.30 -0.29 -4.10
CA GLY A 121 17.56 0.83 -5.00
C GLY A 121 16.53 0.85 -6.13
N TRP A 122 16.24 2.04 -6.69
CA TRP A 122 15.13 2.21 -7.65
C TRP A 122 15.19 1.25 -8.83
N ALA A 123 16.37 1.04 -9.42
CA ALA A 123 16.52 0.15 -10.57
C ALA A 123 16.18 -1.31 -10.20
N GLU A 124 16.74 -1.79 -9.10
CA GLU A 124 16.48 -3.14 -8.59
C GLU A 124 15.02 -3.31 -8.13
N TYR A 125 14.45 -2.27 -7.51
CA TYR A 125 13.04 -2.27 -7.13
C TYR A 125 12.15 -2.42 -8.37
N CYS A 126 12.40 -1.67 -9.45
CA CYS A 126 11.63 -1.78 -10.69
C CYS A 126 11.71 -3.17 -11.32
N GLU A 127 12.84 -3.84 -11.21
CA GLU A 127 13.02 -5.21 -11.69
C GLU A 127 12.30 -6.23 -10.79
N LYS A 128 12.60 -6.23 -9.49
CA LYS A 128 12.10 -7.21 -8.54
C LYS A 128 10.62 -7.05 -8.20
N ALA A 129 10.12 -5.81 -8.15
CA ALA A 129 8.71 -5.57 -7.91
C ALA A 129 7.80 -6.17 -9.00
N ARG A 130 8.35 -6.37 -10.20
CA ARG A 130 7.66 -6.98 -11.34
C ARG A 130 7.88 -8.49 -11.44
N SER A 131 8.83 -9.03 -10.67
CA SER A 131 9.10 -10.47 -10.71
C SER A 131 7.93 -11.25 -10.10
N ASN A 132 7.72 -12.46 -10.61
CA ASN A 132 6.75 -13.41 -10.04
C ASN A 132 7.45 -14.58 -9.35
N GLY A 133 8.67 -14.38 -8.88
CA GLY A 133 9.34 -15.34 -8.03
C GLY A 133 8.49 -15.61 -6.78
N ALA A 134 8.39 -16.85 -6.35
CA ALA A 134 7.60 -17.23 -5.18
C ALA A 134 8.11 -16.58 -3.88
N GLU A 135 9.35 -16.13 -3.85
CA GLU A 135 9.97 -15.39 -2.75
C GLU A 135 9.44 -13.97 -2.58
N ARG A 136 8.98 -13.32 -3.68
CA ARG A 136 8.39 -12.00 -3.60
C ARG A 136 7.06 -12.07 -2.85
N GLY A 137 6.99 -11.50 -1.67
CA GLY A 137 5.77 -11.43 -0.88
C GLY A 137 4.87 -10.27 -1.32
N MET A 138 5.14 -9.08 -0.81
CA MET A 138 4.36 -7.88 -1.10
C MET A 138 5.27 -6.72 -1.51
N VAL A 139 4.70 -5.75 -2.21
CA VAL A 139 5.41 -4.56 -2.70
C VAL A 139 4.67 -3.31 -2.24
N LEU A 140 5.39 -2.36 -1.65
CA LEU A 140 4.88 -1.01 -1.40
C LEU A 140 5.09 -0.17 -2.66
N GLY A 141 4.02 0.15 -3.36
CA GLY A 141 4.07 0.85 -4.63
C GLY A 141 2.95 1.85 -4.82
N GLY A 142 2.93 2.45 -6.00
CA GLY A 142 1.90 3.39 -6.43
C GLY A 142 1.90 3.55 -7.94
N PHE A 143 0.86 4.17 -8.47
CA PHE A 143 0.75 4.49 -9.89
C PHE A 143 -0.16 5.69 -10.12
N TYR A 144 -0.05 6.29 -11.29
CA TYR A 144 -0.99 7.25 -11.83
C TYR A 144 -1.85 6.61 -12.92
N GLY A 145 -3.12 7.00 -12.98
CA GLY A 145 -3.93 6.72 -14.17
C GLY A 145 -3.46 7.57 -15.36
N ALA A 146 -3.18 6.93 -16.48
CA ALA A 146 -2.71 7.62 -17.69
C ALA A 146 -3.79 8.49 -18.34
N TYR A 147 -5.06 8.20 -18.08
CA TYR A 147 -6.22 8.92 -18.61
C TYR A 147 -7.42 8.76 -17.67
N ARG A 148 -8.47 9.58 -17.90
CA ARG A 148 -9.65 9.61 -17.02
C ARG A 148 -10.64 8.49 -17.36
N ASP A 149 -10.20 7.27 -17.16
CA ASP A 149 -10.98 6.06 -17.34
C ASP A 149 -10.70 5.11 -16.17
N PRO A 150 -11.71 4.41 -15.61
CA PRO A 150 -11.51 3.47 -14.52
C PRO A 150 -10.48 2.38 -14.84
N TYR A 151 -10.43 1.91 -16.09
CA TYR A 151 -9.48 0.88 -16.49
C TYR A 151 -8.02 1.33 -16.40
N ALA A 152 -7.74 2.63 -16.58
CA ALA A 152 -6.39 3.18 -16.37
C ALA A 152 -5.86 2.96 -14.94
N PHE A 153 -6.77 2.77 -13.98
CA PHE A 153 -6.44 2.50 -12.57
C PHE A 153 -6.53 1.01 -12.23
N LEU A 154 -7.41 0.26 -12.87
CA LEU A 154 -7.55 -1.17 -12.62
C LEU A 154 -6.55 -2.01 -13.43
N GLY A 155 -6.19 -1.57 -14.62
CA GLY A 155 -5.25 -2.26 -15.50
C GLY A 155 -3.91 -2.60 -14.84
N PRO A 156 -3.22 -1.63 -14.20
CA PRO A 156 -1.96 -1.90 -13.50
C PRO A 156 -2.05 -2.96 -12.40
N VAL A 157 -3.22 -3.11 -11.77
CA VAL A 157 -3.47 -4.11 -10.71
C VAL A 157 -3.81 -5.46 -11.31
N LEU A 158 -4.60 -5.50 -12.38
CA LEU A 158 -5.16 -6.73 -12.95
C LEU A 158 -4.29 -7.39 -14.00
N ALA A 159 -3.56 -6.59 -14.81
CA ALA A 159 -2.76 -7.14 -15.90
C ALA A 159 -1.70 -8.16 -15.45
N PRO A 160 -0.94 -7.95 -14.35
CA PRO A 160 -0.01 -8.95 -13.85
C PRO A 160 -0.69 -10.27 -13.48
N LEU A 161 -1.89 -10.20 -12.88
CA LEU A 161 -2.66 -11.36 -12.46
C LEU A 161 -3.19 -12.17 -13.65
N LEU A 162 -3.69 -11.47 -14.69
CA LEU A 162 -4.17 -12.10 -15.92
C LEU A 162 -3.04 -12.81 -16.67
N VAL A 163 -1.87 -12.17 -16.74
CA VAL A 163 -0.69 -12.77 -17.37
C VAL A 163 -0.22 -13.98 -16.56
N ALA A 164 -0.20 -13.90 -15.22
CA ALA A 164 0.16 -15.01 -14.35
C ALA A 164 -0.78 -16.20 -14.56
N GLN A 165 -2.10 -15.95 -14.56
CA GLN A 165 -3.10 -16.98 -14.80
C GLN A 165 -2.90 -17.64 -16.17
N TRP A 166 -2.76 -16.86 -17.24
CA TRP A 166 -2.58 -17.36 -18.60
C TRP A 166 -1.31 -18.22 -18.74
N LEU A 167 -0.20 -17.80 -18.11
CA LEU A 167 1.05 -18.55 -18.13
C LEU A 167 0.93 -19.88 -17.37
N ASN A 168 0.25 -19.88 -16.23
CA ASN A 168 0.01 -21.09 -15.45
C ASN A 168 -0.86 -22.11 -16.20
N GLU A 169 -1.84 -21.65 -17.00
CA GLU A 169 -2.66 -22.50 -17.84
C GLU A 169 -1.88 -23.12 -19.00
N LYS A 170 -0.90 -22.40 -19.57
CA LYS A 170 -0.12 -22.86 -20.73
C LYS A 170 1.08 -23.72 -20.33
N ASP A 171 1.77 -23.37 -19.27
CA ASP A 171 2.94 -24.08 -18.75
C ASP A 171 3.13 -23.78 -17.25
N PRO A 172 2.64 -24.67 -16.36
CA PRO A 172 2.77 -24.47 -14.91
C PRO A 172 4.21 -24.32 -14.40
N ASN A 173 5.19 -24.82 -15.17
CA ASN A 173 6.60 -24.67 -14.81
C ASN A 173 7.20 -23.35 -15.29
N ARG A 174 6.58 -22.69 -16.25
CA ARG A 174 7.02 -21.43 -16.86
C ARG A 174 6.55 -20.19 -16.09
N ALA A 175 5.55 -20.32 -15.24
CA ALA A 175 5.02 -19.23 -14.40
C ALA A 175 6.07 -18.59 -13.47
N LYS A 176 7.25 -19.19 -13.33
CA LYS A 176 8.36 -18.70 -12.51
C LYS A 176 9.25 -17.67 -13.21
N SER A 177 9.08 -17.49 -14.52
CA SER A 177 9.88 -16.51 -15.28
C SER A 177 9.00 -15.68 -16.20
N PHE A 178 8.68 -14.46 -15.79
CA PHE A 178 7.95 -13.49 -16.60
C PHE A 178 8.87 -12.83 -17.63
N PRO A 179 8.51 -12.79 -18.92
CA PRO A 179 9.13 -11.83 -19.82
C PRO A 179 8.64 -10.42 -19.42
N GLN A 180 9.57 -9.53 -19.13
CA GLN A 180 9.34 -8.15 -18.67
C GLN A 180 8.65 -7.23 -19.70
N THR A 181 8.27 -7.74 -20.86
CA THR A 181 7.81 -6.98 -22.02
C THR A 181 6.31 -6.66 -22.06
N ALA A 182 5.50 -7.18 -21.15
CA ALA A 182 4.05 -6.97 -21.19
C ALA A 182 3.55 -5.83 -20.30
N GLN A 183 4.43 -5.01 -19.75
CA GLN A 183 4.03 -3.83 -18.99
C GLN A 183 4.26 -2.61 -19.86
N ASN A 184 3.18 -1.83 -20.06
CA ASN A 184 3.32 -0.48 -20.58
C ASN A 184 4.49 0.20 -19.87
N PRO A 185 5.47 0.73 -20.60
CA PRO A 185 6.41 1.62 -19.99
C PRO A 185 5.55 2.79 -19.48
N VAL A 186 5.37 2.88 -18.17
CA VAL A 186 5.19 4.19 -17.60
C VAL A 186 6.42 4.92 -18.11
N SER A 187 6.18 5.79 -19.09
CA SER A 187 7.23 6.59 -19.70
C SER A 187 8.12 7.06 -18.58
N SER A 188 9.32 6.51 -18.52
CA SER A 188 10.39 7.10 -17.75
C SER A 188 10.64 8.43 -18.46
N ALA A 189 9.89 9.45 -18.05
CA ALA A 189 10.36 10.80 -18.22
C ALA A 189 11.71 10.79 -17.54
N THR A 190 12.73 10.70 -18.35
CA THR A 190 14.11 10.88 -17.97
C THR A 190 14.17 12.24 -17.30
N VAL A 191 14.06 12.25 -15.98
CA VAL A 191 14.39 13.42 -15.19
C VAL A 191 15.89 13.53 -15.38
N SER A 192 16.28 14.37 -16.35
CA SER A 192 17.64 14.80 -16.53
C SER A 192 18.07 15.41 -15.19
N ALA A 193 18.96 14.73 -14.51
CA ALA A 193 19.55 15.23 -13.29
C ALA A 193 20.22 16.55 -13.61
N SER A 194 19.63 17.65 -13.15
CA SER A 194 20.32 18.94 -13.11
C SER A 194 21.55 18.78 -12.22
N PRO A 195 22.70 19.30 -12.62
CA PRO A 195 23.90 19.20 -11.81
C PRO A 195 23.71 19.92 -10.47
N GLN A 196 23.91 19.20 -9.42
CA GLN A 196 23.94 19.68 -8.05
C GLN A 196 25.10 20.70 -7.90
N PRO A 197 24.88 21.89 -7.34
CA PRO A 197 26.00 22.79 -7.05
C PRO A 197 26.84 22.20 -5.93
N SER A 198 28.12 22.08 -6.20
CA SER A 198 29.15 21.69 -5.25
C SER A 198 29.15 22.63 -4.04
N ALA A 199 28.81 22.12 -2.88
CA ALA A 199 29.03 22.82 -1.62
C ALA A 199 30.45 22.55 -1.16
N SER A 200 31.26 23.61 -1.14
CA SER A 200 32.60 23.65 -0.59
C SER A 200 32.58 23.30 0.89
N ALA A 201 33.50 22.43 1.25
CA ALA A 201 33.85 22.09 2.62
C ALA A 201 34.42 23.32 3.35
N SER A 202 33.92 23.58 4.56
CA SER A 202 34.66 24.30 5.57
C SER A 202 34.59 23.54 6.87
N ALA A 203 35.74 23.02 7.25
CA ALA A 203 35.99 22.39 8.53
C ALA A 203 36.11 23.46 9.63
N SER A 204 35.55 23.20 10.81
CA SER A 204 36.10 23.70 12.08
C SER A 204 35.55 22.90 13.26
N ALA A 205 36.42 22.08 13.80
CA ALA A 205 36.87 21.93 15.18
C ALA A 205 35.83 21.80 16.31
N SER A 206 35.85 20.64 16.94
CA SER A 206 35.57 20.43 18.37
C SER A 206 36.49 21.30 19.27
N PRO A 207 36.22 21.50 20.60
CA PRO A 207 36.26 20.40 21.53
C PRO A 207 35.37 20.55 22.81
N SER A 208 35.37 19.51 23.54
CA SER A 208 35.62 19.39 25.00
C SER A 208 34.48 18.91 25.89
N ALA A 209 34.85 17.87 26.56
CA ALA A 209 34.19 17.14 27.62
C ALA A 209 33.93 17.98 28.89
N SER A 210 32.92 17.56 29.63
CA SER A 210 32.97 17.62 31.13
C SER A 210 32.17 16.47 31.72
N GLU A 211 32.91 15.64 32.38
CA GLU A 211 32.42 14.69 33.39
C GLU A 211 31.85 15.41 34.61
N SER A 212 30.86 14.85 35.25
CA SER A 212 30.70 14.92 36.71
C SER A 212 29.85 13.79 37.22
N GLU A 213 30.50 13.04 37.99
CA GLU A 213 30.15 11.93 38.89
C GLU A 213 29.07 12.23 39.93
N SER A 214 28.57 11.10 40.47
CA SER A 214 28.28 10.82 41.88
C SER A 214 26.90 11.22 42.39
N ALA A 215 26.09 10.41 43.00
CA ALA A 215 26.21 9.45 44.07
C ALA A 215 24.84 8.81 44.37
N SER A 216 24.81 7.54 44.60
CA SER A 216 23.80 6.90 45.46
C SER A 216 24.08 7.23 46.94
N PRO A 217 23.04 7.16 47.85
CA PRO A 217 22.98 5.97 48.66
C PRO A 217 21.56 5.45 49.04
N SER A 218 21.46 4.16 49.05
CA SER A 218 20.97 3.21 50.06
C SER A 218 20.08 3.71 51.20
N ALA A 219 18.93 3.09 51.39
CA ALA A 219 18.50 2.38 52.62
C ALA A 219 17.08 1.80 52.47
N SER A 220 16.95 0.52 52.64
CA SER A 220 15.78 -0.21 53.22
C SER A 220 15.83 -0.08 54.76
N PRO A 221 14.80 -0.49 55.55
CA PRO A 221 13.88 -1.61 55.34
C PRO A 221 12.45 -1.46 55.93
N ALA A 222 11.66 -2.47 55.67
CA ALA A 222 10.73 -3.21 56.55
C ALA A 222 9.23 -2.95 56.54
N GLU A 223 8.55 -4.06 56.25
CA GLU A 223 7.38 -4.67 56.91
C GLU A 223 5.97 -4.14 56.59
N GLY A 224 5.11 -5.08 56.14
CA GLY A 224 3.65 -4.95 56.15
C GLY A 224 2.97 -5.90 55.17
N GLU A 225 2.95 -7.21 55.49
CA GLU A 225 2.02 -8.18 54.88
C GLU A 225 0.58 -7.72 54.97
N GLN A 226 -0.12 -7.70 53.86
CA GLN A 226 -1.54 -8.10 53.79
C GLN A 226 -1.87 -8.60 52.42
N GLY A 227 -2.24 -9.87 52.36
CA GLY A 227 -2.61 -10.59 51.16
C GLY A 227 -3.80 -9.98 50.46
N GLN A 228 -3.58 -9.62 49.18
CA GLN A 228 -4.63 -9.27 48.27
C GLN A 228 -4.89 -10.49 47.37
N PRO A 229 -6.14 -10.94 47.17
CA PRO A 229 -6.42 -12.11 46.36
C PRO A 229 -6.04 -11.79 44.89
N SER A 230 -5.33 -12.73 44.28
CA SER A 230 -5.02 -12.70 42.83
C SER A 230 -6.25 -12.41 41.99
N PRO A 231 -6.20 -11.49 41.06
CA PRO A 231 -7.30 -11.27 40.16
C PRO A 231 -7.54 -12.53 39.32
N THR A 232 -8.74 -13.05 39.39
CA THR A 232 -9.26 -14.10 38.51
C THR A 232 -9.03 -13.67 37.05
N PRO A 233 -8.44 -14.53 36.20
CA PRO A 233 -8.24 -14.16 34.80
C PRO A 233 -9.59 -13.84 34.18
N SER A 234 -9.73 -12.62 33.68
CA SER A 234 -10.89 -12.21 32.86
C SER A 234 -11.03 -13.19 31.69
N PRO A 235 -12.25 -13.63 31.39
CA PRO A 235 -12.48 -14.53 30.27
C PRO A 235 -11.96 -13.85 29.00
N THR A 236 -11.05 -14.54 28.31
CA THR A 236 -10.57 -14.15 26.98
C THR A 236 -11.80 -13.92 26.09
N PRO A 237 -11.95 -12.75 25.45
CA PRO A 237 -13.12 -12.51 24.60
C PRO A 237 -13.16 -13.57 23.52
N THR A 238 -14.21 -14.34 23.47
CA THR A 238 -14.47 -15.33 22.43
C THR A 238 -14.69 -14.57 21.14
N VAL A 239 -13.63 -14.44 20.32
CA VAL A 239 -13.70 -13.77 19.04
C VAL A 239 -14.56 -14.64 18.14
N LYS A 240 -15.71 -14.08 17.71
CA LYS A 240 -16.62 -14.74 16.79
C LYS A 240 -15.85 -15.02 15.48
N PRO A 241 -15.87 -16.25 14.95
CA PRO A 241 -15.10 -16.54 13.73
C PRO A 241 -15.55 -15.60 12.61
N ALA A 242 -14.58 -14.96 11.96
CA ALA A 242 -14.84 -14.08 10.83
C ALA A 242 -15.48 -14.89 9.70
N ARG A 243 -16.60 -14.41 9.16
CA ARG A 243 -17.22 -15.00 7.98
C ARG A 243 -16.29 -14.80 6.80
N ILE A 244 -15.79 -15.88 6.23
CA ILE A 244 -14.95 -15.86 5.04
C ILE A 244 -15.87 -16.06 3.83
N ASP A 245 -16.25 -14.96 3.18
CA ASP A 245 -16.97 -15.07 1.91
C ASP A 245 -16.03 -15.62 0.83
N PRO A 246 -16.51 -16.48 -0.07
CA PRO A 246 -15.69 -17.01 -1.16
C PRO A 246 -15.19 -15.86 -2.03
N ALA A 247 -13.93 -15.94 -2.48
CA ALA A 247 -13.38 -14.96 -3.40
C ALA A 247 -14.03 -15.11 -4.78
N PRO A 248 -14.36 -14.02 -5.47
CA PRO A 248 -14.75 -14.08 -6.88
C PRO A 248 -13.59 -14.61 -7.74
N SER A 249 -13.88 -15.12 -8.92
CA SER A 249 -12.81 -15.45 -9.87
C SER A 249 -12.33 -14.19 -10.58
N LEU A 250 -11.07 -14.21 -11.05
CA LEU A 250 -10.52 -13.10 -11.85
C LEU A 250 -11.32 -12.91 -13.15
N GLU A 251 -11.79 -14.00 -13.76
CA GLU A 251 -12.66 -13.97 -14.94
C GLU A 251 -13.99 -13.25 -14.69
N GLN A 252 -14.59 -13.46 -13.52
CA GLN A 252 -15.81 -12.75 -13.13
C GLN A 252 -15.54 -11.24 -13.03
N ILE A 253 -14.46 -10.84 -12.35
CA ILE A 253 -14.06 -9.43 -12.24
C ILE A 253 -13.89 -8.82 -13.64
N MET A 254 -13.23 -9.53 -14.55
CA MET A 254 -13.01 -9.05 -15.93
C MET A 254 -14.28 -8.98 -16.76
N ARG A 255 -15.23 -9.87 -16.53
CA ARG A 255 -16.57 -9.75 -17.17
C ARG A 255 -17.28 -8.50 -16.70
N ASP A 256 -17.33 -8.28 -15.40
CA ASP A 256 -18.05 -7.15 -14.80
C ASP A 256 -17.41 -5.80 -15.17
N ILE A 257 -16.08 -5.76 -15.39
CA ILE A 257 -15.40 -4.58 -15.94
C ILE A 257 -15.87 -4.32 -17.39
N ARG A 258 -15.89 -5.34 -18.24
CA ARG A 258 -16.37 -5.19 -19.64
C ARG A 258 -17.83 -4.73 -19.67
N ASP A 259 -18.66 -5.26 -18.78
CA ASP A 259 -20.06 -4.87 -18.66
C ASP A 259 -20.20 -3.41 -18.18
N ALA A 260 -19.30 -2.96 -17.31
CA ALA A 260 -19.25 -1.58 -16.86
C ALA A 260 -18.79 -0.63 -17.99
N ASP A 261 -17.78 -1.03 -18.79
CA ASP A 261 -17.30 -0.26 -19.93
C ASP A 261 -18.33 -0.15 -21.04
N SER A 262 -19.18 -1.16 -21.18
CA SER A 262 -20.25 -1.21 -22.19
C SER A 262 -21.55 -0.54 -21.73
N ALA A 263 -21.56 0.12 -20.58
CA ALA A 263 -22.75 0.76 -20.04
C ALA A 263 -23.24 1.93 -20.92
N GLU A 264 -24.53 2.01 -21.16
CA GLU A 264 -25.13 3.01 -22.04
C GLU A 264 -25.10 4.43 -21.46
N ASN A 265 -25.01 4.55 -20.13
CA ASN A 265 -24.97 5.85 -19.46
C ASN A 265 -24.04 5.84 -18.26
N VAL A 266 -23.63 7.04 -17.84
CA VAL A 266 -22.64 7.25 -16.78
C VAL A 266 -23.10 6.71 -15.43
N GLU A 267 -24.39 6.77 -15.09
CA GLU A 267 -24.87 6.30 -13.79
C GLU A 267 -24.89 4.78 -13.72
N ASP A 268 -25.30 4.11 -14.78
CA ASP A 268 -25.18 2.65 -14.89
C ASP A 268 -23.72 2.21 -14.83
N GLN A 269 -22.82 2.89 -15.58
CA GLN A 269 -21.38 2.64 -15.51
C GLN A 269 -20.85 2.76 -14.09
N ARG A 270 -21.20 3.82 -13.37
CA ARG A 270 -20.78 4.00 -11.97
C ARG A 270 -21.30 2.90 -11.06
N SER A 271 -22.57 2.50 -11.24
CA SER A 271 -23.17 1.42 -10.46
C SER A 271 -22.42 0.11 -10.63
N LYS A 272 -22.10 -0.25 -11.89
CA LYS A 272 -21.33 -1.45 -12.22
C LYS A 272 -19.92 -1.40 -11.67
N TYR A 273 -19.23 -0.25 -11.77
CA TYR A 273 -17.91 -0.09 -11.17
C TYR A 273 -17.91 -0.11 -9.63
N ARG A 274 -19.00 0.24 -8.94
CA ARG A 274 -19.16 -0.03 -7.48
C ARG A 274 -19.14 -1.53 -7.21
N GLN A 275 -19.82 -2.33 -8.04
CA GLN A 275 -19.80 -3.80 -7.92
C GLN A 275 -18.39 -4.35 -8.18
N VAL A 276 -17.70 -3.90 -9.24
CA VAL A 276 -16.31 -4.25 -9.52
C VAL A 276 -15.40 -3.93 -8.33
N SER A 277 -15.56 -2.76 -7.71
CA SER A 277 -14.79 -2.37 -6.52
C SER A 277 -15.01 -3.33 -5.35
N THR A 278 -16.24 -3.80 -5.16
CA THR A 278 -16.56 -4.79 -4.14
C THR A 278 -15.96 -6.16 -4.45
N LEU A 279 -16.02 -6.62 -5.70
CA LEU A 279 -15.39 -7.87 -6.12
C LEU A 279 -13.87 -7.82 -5.93
N LEU A 280 -13.23 -6.70 -6.27
CA LEU A 280 -11.79 -6.49 -6.03
C LEU A 280 -11.45 -6.52 -4.54
N ALA A 281 -12.28 -5.93 -3.68
CA ALA A 281 -12.11 -6.00 -2.24
C ALA A 281 -12.28 -7.43 -1.71
N GLN A 282 -13.17 -8.22 -2.30
CA GLN A 282 -13.34 -9.64 -1.97
C GLN A 282 -12.16 -10.48 -2.46
N TYR A 283 -11.66 -10.23 -3.67
CA TYR A 283 -10.53 -10.94 -4.28
C TYR A 283 -9.20 -10.60 -3.61
N MET A 284 -9.05 -9.34 -3.16
CA MET A 284 -7.90 -8.80 -2.42
C MET A 284 -6.56 -9.04 -3.14
N PRO A 285 -6.34 -8.46 -4.32
CA PRO A 285 -5.05 -8.57 -5.02
C PRO A 285 -3.95 -7.75 -4.36
N GLY A 286 -4.33 -6.82 -3.51
CA GLY A 286 -3.47 -5.92 -2.74
C GLY A 286 -4.29 -5.07 -1.79
N VAL A 287 -3.67 -4.10 -1.15
CA VAL A 287 -4.34 -3.19 -0.20
C VAL A 287 -4.16 -1.74 -0.65
N PRO A 288 -5.23 -1.07 -1.09
CA PRO A 288 -5.19 0.37 -1.30
C PRO A 288 -4.83 1.10 -0.01
N LEU A 289 -3.93 2.07 -0.07
CA LEU A 289 -3.47 2.83 1.08
C LEU A 289 -3.98 4.26 1.04
N MET A 290 -3.60 5.01 0.00
CA MET A 290 -3.90 6.44 -0.11
C MET A 290 -4.27 6.81 -1.55
N ASN A 291 -5.18 7.78 -1.68
CA ASN A 291 -5.37 8.57 -2.89
C ASN A 291 -4.62 9.90 -2.70
N VAL A 292 -3.50 10.03 -3.39
CA VAL A 292 -2.59 11.16 -3.24
C VAL A 292 -3.04 12.33 -4.11
N THR A 293 -3.02 13.53 -3.54
CA THR A 293 -3.32 14.78 -4.24
C THR A 293 -2.01 15.48 -4.62
N SER A 294 -1.91 15.95 -5.86
CA SER A 294 -0.84 16.82 -6.30
C SER A 294 -1.17 18.27 -5.98
N ASN A 295 -0.22 19.01 -5.42
CA ASN A 295 -0.31 20.45 -5.22
C ASN A 295 0.73 21.14 -6.08
N VAL A 296 0.33 22.20 -6.77
CA VAL A 296 1.21 23.01 -7.60
C VAL A 296 1.31 24.42 -7.01
N ALA A 297 2.53 24.88 -6.75
CA ALA A 297 2.80 26.24 -6.35
C ALA A 297 3.13 27.07 -7.60
N LEU A 298 2.41 28.16 -7.80
CA LEU A 298 2.60 29.07 -8.93
C LEU A 298 3.02 30.47 -8.44
N SER A 299 3.90 31.13 -9.21
CA SER A 299 4.11 32.56 -9.03
C SER A 299 2.80 33.32 -9.29
N ARG A 300 2.66 34.49 -8.64
CA ARG A 300 1.50 35.39 -8.85
C ARG A 300 1.38 35.88 -10.30
N ASP A 301 2.47 35.88 -11.04
CA ASP A 301 2.55 36.31 -12.41
C ASP A 301 2.11 35.26 -13.41
N VAL A 302 1.98 33.99 -12.97
CA VAL A 302 1.54 32.87 -13.80
C VAL A 302 0.02 32.86 -13.89
N ARG A 303 -0.48 32.88 -15.11
CA ARG A 303 -1.92 32.81 -15.45
C ARG A 303 -2.21 31.61 -16.35
N GLY A 304 -3.46 31.16 -16.34
CA GLY A 304 -3.93 30.14 -17.28
C GLY A 304 -3.48 28.72 -16.94
N TYR A 305 -2.84 28.47 -15.78
CA TYR A 305 -2.56 27.12 -15.32
C TYR A 305 -3.88 26.38 -14.99
N VAL A 306 -4.04 25.20 -15.56
CA VAL A 306 -5.18 24.31 -15.30
C VAL A 306 -4.64 23.01 -14.74
N THR A 307 -5.15 22.63 -13.56
CA THR A 307 -4.82 21.33 -12.96
C THR A 307 -5.56 20.22 -13.68
N GLU A 308 -4.83 19.27 -14.20
CA GLU A 308 -5.40 18.05 -14.78
C GLU A 308 -5.19 16.86 -13.84
N GLN A 309 -6.19 15.99 -13.80
CA GLN A 309 -6.19 14.84 -12.89
C GLN A 309 -5.23 13.73 -13.34
N ASN A 310 -4.69 13.81 -14.54
CA ASN A 310 -3.84 12.81 -15.18
C ASN A 310 -2.34 13.15 -15.09
N ALA A 311 -1.96 14.12 -14.25
CA ALA A 311 -0.59 14.66 -14.19
C ALA A 311 -0.07 15.17 -15.56
N ILE A 312 -0.96 15.52 -16.49
CA ILE A 312 -0.63 16.16 -17.76
C ILE A 312 -0.79 17.66 -17.59
N GLU A 313 0.25 18.41 -17.93
CA GLU A 313 0.26 19.87 -17.86
C GLU A 313 0.14 20.49 -19.26
N TYR A 314 -0.79 21.44 -19.40
CA TYR A 314 -1.02 22.14 -20.66
C TYR A 314 -0.29 23.48 -20.64
N PHE A 315 1.00 23.47 -20.95
CA PHE A 315 1.84 24.67 -20.98
C PHE A 315 1.39 25.70 -22.01
N THR A 316 0.68 25.30 -23.06
CA THR A 316 0.16 26.20 -24.10
C THR A 316 -0.87 27.22 -23.60
N LYS A 317 -1.47 26.98 -22.43
CA LYS A 317 -2.44 27.89 -21.79
C LYS A 317 -1.81 28.81 -20.77
N ILE A 318 -0.54 28.61 -20.44
CA ILE A 318 0.16 29.36 -19.43
C ILE A 318 0.71 30.65 -20.03
N THR A 319 0.47 31.76 -19.35
CA THR A 319 1.05 33.07 -19.64
C THR A 319 1.72 33.62 -18.40
N VAL A 320 2.79 34.37 -18.57
CA VAL A 320 3.46 35.09 -17.51
C VAL A 320 3.18 36.59 -17.75
N ALA A 321 2.62 37.26 -16.74
CA ALA A 321 2.24 38.67 -16.80
C ALA A 321 3.42 39.58 -16.42
#